data_620f0a8f4656998a2741227fc4f2a63b
#
_entry.id   620f0a8f4656998a2741227fc4f2a63b
#
_cell.length_a   1.000
_cell.length_b   1.000
_cell.length_c   1.000
_cell.angle_alpha   90.00
_cell.angle_beta   90.00
_cell.angle_gamma   90.00
#
_symmetry.space_group_name_H-M   'P 1'
#
loop_
_entity.id
_entity.type
_entity.pdbx_description
1 polymer ?
#
loop_
_entity_poly.entity_id
_entity_poly.type
_entity_poly.pdbx_seq_one_letter_code
_entity_poly.pdbx_strand_id
1 'polypeptide(L)'
;MAQKKKIWARAVEQKQLAEGIFDLWLETELARDAGAGQFVGVYPRDKSTLLPRPISICEVDREKNRLRLVYRTVGKGTEEFSRLEPEGEVALLGVLGNGFPLEAGRGKKALLVGGGIGIPPMLQLAKELEGEKAILLGYRDNQLFLKKDLSTYGEVFVATEDGSAGTKGNVMDAIRENGLEAKIIYACGPLPMLRALKAYGAEKGIPTYISLEERMACGVGACLGCVCKTREKDHHSYVNNARICTDGPVFNAEDVDI
;
A
#
# COMPACT_ATOMS: atom_id res chain seq x y z
N MET A 1 -1.16 -21.85 3.04
CA MET A 1 -1.88 -20.56 2.99
C MET A 1 -2.47 -20.26 4.36
N ALA A 2 -2.20 -19.08 4.92
CA ALA A 2 -2.83 -18.68 6.18
C ALA A 2 -4.37 -18.67 6.00
N GLN A 3 -5.08 -19.16 6.99
CA GLN A 3 -6.54 -19.23 6.94
C GLN A 3 -7.11 -17.82 7.00
N LYS A 4 -7.80 -17.37 5.92
CA LYS A 4 -8.47 -16.08 5.89
C LYS A 4 -9.62 -16.07 6.90
N LYS A 5 -9.50 -15.27 7.96
CA LYS A 5 -10.47 -15.21 9.06
C LYS A 5 -11.11 -13.83 9.13
N LYS A 6 -12.38 -13.79 9.53
CA LYS A 6 -13.03 -12.57 9.99
C LYS A 6 -12.96 -12.54 11.51
N ILE A 7 -12.29 -11.54 12.04
CA ILE A 7 -12.05 -11.38 13.49
C ILE A 7 -12.40 -9.98 13.95
N TRP A 8 -12.59 -9.78 15.22
CA TRP A 8 -12.69 -8.47 15.86
C TRP A 8 -11.30 -7.99 16.27
N ALA A 9 -11.01 -6.74 16.03
CA ALA A 9 -9.79 -6.05 16.43
C ALA A 9 -10.16 -4.85 17.28
N ARG A 10 -9.36 -4.57 18.30
CA ARG A 10 -9.56 -3.46 19.23
C ARG A 10 -8.75 -2.25 18.80
N ALA A 11 -9.35 -1.08 18.73
CA ALA A 11 -8.65 0.17 18.50
C ALA A 11 -7.81 0.53 19.72
N VAL A 12 -6.53 0.80 19.49
CA VAL A 12 -5.59 1.20 20.54
C VAL A 12 -5.40 2.71 20.53
N GLU A 13 -5.22 3.25 19.34
CA GLU A 13 -5.00 4.67 19.12
C GLU A 13 -5.53 5.05 17.74
N GLN A 14 -6.13 6.23 17.64
CA GLN A 14 -6.44 6.85 16.36
C GLN A 14 -6.13 8.34 16.42
N LYS A 15 -5.51 8.83 15.34
CA LYS A 15 -5.24 10.27 15.18
C LYS A 15 -5.36 10.67 13.71
N GLN A 16 -5.62 11.94 13.50
CA GLN A 16 -5.57 12.55 12.17
C GLN A 16 -4.15 13.01 11.87
N LEU A 17 -3.56 12.54 10.76
CA LEU A 17 -2.22 12.93 10.32
C LEU A 17 -2.21 14.14 9.40
N ALA A 18 -3.26 14.27 8.58
CA ALA A 18 -3.49 15.34 7.62
C ALA A 18 -4.99 15.46 7.36
N GLU A 19 -5.42 16.44 6.59
CA GLU A 19 -6.84 16.59 6.24
C GLU A 19 -7.38 15.32 5.56
N GLY A 20 -8.37 14.68 6.21
CA GLY A 20 -8.99 13.43 5.74
C GLY A 20 -8.07 12.19 5.77
N ILE A 21 -6.87 12.26 6.36
CA ILE A 21 -5.96 11.14 6.54
C ILE A 21 -5.90 10.74 8.02
N PHE A 22 -6.24 9.51 8.31
CA PHE A 22 -6.28 8.95 9.66
C PHE A 22 -5.29 7.81 9.84
N ASP A 23 -4.72 7.74 11.03
CA ASP A 23 -3.77 6.73 11.51
C ASP A 23 -4.43 5.95 12.63
N LEU A 24 -4.67 4.66 12.42
CA LEU A 24 -5.38 3.78 13.33
C LEU A 24 -4.50 2.59 13.70
N TRP A 25 -4.23 2.43 14.98
CA TRP A 25 -3.59 1.24 15.53
C TRP A 25 -4.63 0.27 16.08
N LEU A 26 -4.57 -0.97 15.62
CA LEU A 26 -5.47 -2.05 16.00
C LEU A 26 -4.69 -3.18 16.67
N GLU A 27 -5.14 -3.61 17.85
CA GLU A 27 -4.65 -4.84 18.47
C GLU A 27 -5.39 -6.04 17.85
N THR A 28 -4.63 -6.98 17.28
CA THR A 28 -5.17 -8.10 16.51
C THR A 28 -4.15 -9.20 16.28
N GLU A 29 -4.58 -10.46 16.32
CA GLU A 29 -3.73 -11.62 16.01
C GLU A 29 -3.21 -11.64 14.56
N LEU A 30 -3.85 -10.90 13.64
CA LEU A 30 -3.41 -10.79 12.23
C LEU A 30 -2.00 -10.19 12.10
N ALA A 31 -1.52 -9.47 13.11
CA ALA A 31 -0.18 -8.90 13.11
C ALA A 31 0.94 -9.96 13.01
N ARG A 32 0.68 -11.21 13.42
CA ARG A 32 1.67 -12.29 13.38
C ARG A 32 2.06 -12.68 11.95
N ASP A 33 1.08 -12.72 11.06
CA ASP A 33 1.22 -13.22 9.69
C ASP A 33 1.29 -12.09 8.65
N ALA A 34 1.14 -10.85 9.08
CA ALA A 34 1.11 -9.68 8.22
C ALA A 34 2.51 -9.26 7.75
N GLY A 35 2.63 -8.80 6.50
CA GLY A 35 3.86 -8.32 5.88
C GLY A 35 3.65 -7.15 4.92
N ALA A 36 4.76 -6.65 4.39
CA ALA A 36 4.78 -5.49 3.51
C ALA A 36 3.97 -5.70 2.22
N GLY A 37 3.09 -4.75 1.88
CA GLY A 37 2.28 -4.77 0.67
C GLY A 37 0.97 -5.55 0.78
N GLN A 38 0.71 -6.21 1.91
CA GLN A 38 -0.56 -6.85 2.19
C GLN A 38 -1.58 -5.84 2.75
N PHE A 39 -2.85 -6.27 2.83
CA PHE A 39 -3.95 -5.43 3.28
C PHE A 39 -4.96 -6.22 4.13
N VAL A 40 -5.89 -5.51 4.74
CA VAL A 40 -7.04 -6.08 5.45
C VAL A 40 -8.34 -5.49 4.92
N GLY A 41 -9.41 -6.29 4.94
CA GLY A 41 -10.76 -5.80 4.70
C GLY A 41 -11.37 -5.32 6.02
N VAL A 42 -11.64 -4.02 6.14
CA VAL A 42 -12.24 -3.42 7.34
C VAL A 42 -13.74 -3.29 7.13
N TYR A 43 -14.54 -3.90 8.01
CA TYR A 43 -16.00 -3.87 7.92
C TYR A 43 -16.59 -2.71 8.72
N PRO A 44 -17.39 -1.84 8.09
CA PRO A 44 -18.23 -0.90 8.84
C PRO A 44 -19.23 -1.64 9.73
N ARG A 45 -19.64 -1.01 10.83
CA ARG A 45 -20.71 -1.50 11.71
C ARG A 45 -22.11 -1.20 11.15
N ASP A 46 -22.20 -0.11 10.39
CA ASP A 46 -23.43 0.26 9.71
C ASP A 46 -23.89 -0.83 8.75
N LYS A 47 -25.01 -1.46 9.08
CA LYS A 47 -25.60 -2.57 8.30
C LYS A 47 -26.04 -2.15 6.89
N SER A 48 -26.16 -0.86 6.59
CA SER A 48 -26.37 -0.34 5.24
C SER A 48 -25.13 -0.35 4.37
N THR A 49 -23.95 -0.59 4.98
CA THR A 49 -22.63 -0.56 4.34
C THR A 49 -21.99 -1.94 4.41
N LEU A 50 -22.47 -2.87 3.57
CA LEU A 50 -22.22 -4.31 3.67
C LEU A 50 -20.78 -4.74 3.34
N LEU A 51 -20.12 -4.07 2.41
CA LEU A 51 -18.82 -4.51 1.89
C LEU A 51 -17.67 -4.02 2.77
N PRO A 52 -16.58 -4.81 2.91
CA PRO A 52 -15.38 -4.35 3.58
C PRO A 52 -14.65 -3.27 2.76
N ARG A 53 -13.89 -2.44 3.45
CA ARG A 53 -12.95 -1.49 2.83
C ARG A 53 -11.56 -2.10 2.84
N PRO A 54 -10.95 -2.36 1.67
CA PRO A 54 -9.56 -2.80 1.62
C PRO A 54 -8.66 -1.65 2.07
N ILE A 55 -7.90 -1.88 3.11
CA ILE A 55 -6.92 -0.90 3.65
C ILE A 55 -5.57 -1.58 3.73
N SER A 56 -4.58 -1.00 3.08
CA SER A 56 -3.20 -1.49 3.11
C SER A 56 -2.62 -1.41 4.52
N ILE A 57 -1.83 -2.41 4.89
CA ILE A 57 -1.10 -2.43 6.14
C ILE A 57 0.05 -1.42 6.03
N CYS A 58 0.04 -0.43 6.92
CA CYS A 58 1.07 0.59 7.00
C CYS A 58 2.28 0.09 7.80
N GLU A 59 2.03 -0.52 8.95
CA GLU A 59 3.08 -1.03 9.84
C GLU A 59 2.57 -2.21 10.66
N VAL A 60 3.51 -3.09 11.03
CA VAL A 60 3.28 -4.27 11.88
C VAL A 60 4.15 -4.19 13.13
N ASP A 61 3.52 -4.25 14.30
CA ASP A 61 4.17 -4.46 15.59
C ASP A 61 3.82 -5.89 16.08
N ARG A 62 4.71 -6.83 15.80
CA ARG A 62 4.50 -8.25 16.16
C ARG A 62 4.61 -8.50 17.67
N GLU A 63 5.42 -7.70 18.38
CA GLU A 63 5.61 -7.85 19.82
C GLU A 63 4.34 -7.50 20.59
N LYS A 64 3.65 -6.43 20.16
CA LYS A 64 2.40 -5.97 20.76
C LYS A 64 1.16 -6.53 20.08
N ASN A 65 1.28 -7.40 19.08
CA ASN A 65 0.18 -7.89 18.24
C ASN A 65 -0.67 -6.74 17.66
N ARG A 66 -0.04 -5.76 17.02
CA ARG A 66 -0.73 -4.58 16.48
C ARG A 66 -0.48 -4.38 14.99
N LEU A 67 -1.53 -3.93 14.31
CA LEU A 67 -1.48 -3.43 12.94
C LEU A 67 -1.75 -1.92 12.92
N ARG A 68 -0.95 -1.18 12.15
CA ARG A 68 -1.17 0.22 11.83
C ARG A 68 -1.80 0.33 10.47
N LEU A 69 -2.95 0.98 10.39
CA LEU A 69 -3.67 1.28 9.16
C LEU A 69 -3.70 2.80 8.98
N VAL A 70 -3.20 3.28 7.85
CA VAL A 70 -3.34 4.69 7.48
C VAL A 70 -4.22 4.78 6.25
N TYR A 71 -5.31 5.53 6.34
CA TYR A 71 -6.35 5.57 5.33
C TYR A 71 -6.92 6.96 5.12
N ARG A 72 -7.52 7.16 3.94
CA ARG A 72 -8.24 8.40 3.60
C ARG A 72 -9.73 8.20 3.79
N THR A 73 -10.41 9.23 4.32
CA THR A 73 -11.87 9.29 4.33
C THR A 73 -12.38 9.66 2.94
N VAL A 74 -13.12 8.73 2.31
CA VAL A 74 -13.67 8.89 0.95
C VAL A 74 -15.15 8.50 0.86
N GLY A 75 -15.78 8.18 1.98
CA GLY A 75 -17.19 7.83 2.03
C GLY A 75 -17.59 7.17 3.34
N LYS A 76 -18.87 6.83 3.49
CA LYS A 76 -19.52 6.41 4.74
C LYS A 76 -18.72 5.43 5.59
N GLY A 77 -18.13 4.38 5.00
CA GLY A 77 -17.37 3.39 5.77
C GLY A 77 -16.10 3.96 6.37
N THR A 78 -15.30 4.70 5.61
CA THR A 78 -14.06 5.32 6.11
C THR A 78 -14.36 6.52 7.03
N GLU A 79 -15.49 7.21 6.86
CA GLU A 79 -15.97 8.21 7.80
C GLU A 79 -16.40 7.59 9.14
N GLU A 80 -17.02 6.40 9.10
CA GLU A 80 -17.32 5.64 10.32
C GLU A 80 -16.04 5.27 11.07
N PHE A 81 -15.03 4.76 10.33
CA PHE A 81 -13.75 4.40 10.95
C PHE A 81 -13.05 5.62 11.57
N SER A 82 -13.15 6.81 10.97
CA SER A 82 -12.50 8.01 11.50
C SER A 82 -13.07 8.49 12.84
N ARG A 83 -14.20 7.94 13.26
CA ARG A 83 -14.84 8.19 14.57
C ARG A 83 -14.60 7.08 15.58
N LEU A 84 -13.78 6.10 15.24
CA LEU A 84 -13.47 5.00 16.16
C LEU A 84 -12.59 5.51 17.29
N GLU A 85 -13.06 5.37 18.50
CA GLU A 85 -12.33 5.76 19.70
C GLU A 85 -11.46 4.59 20.23
N PRO A 86 -10.43 4.86 21.05
CA PRO A 86 -9.71 3.82 21.77
C PRO A 86 -10.66 2.88 22.51
N GLU A 87 -10.32 1.61 22.59
CA GLU A 87 -11.14 0.49 23.10
C GLU A 87 -12.35 0.14 22.20
N GLY A 88 -12.64 0.91 21.16
CA GLY A 88 -13.63 0.55 20.16
C GLY A 88 -13.20 -0.67 19.35
N GLU A 89 -14.17 -1.45 18.87
CA GLU A 89 -13.89 -2.65 18.08
C GLU A 89 -14.27 -2.47 16.62
N VAL A 90 -13.54 -3.11 15.72
CA VAL A 90 -13.84 -3.18 14.30
C VAL A 90 -13.60 -4.59 13.77
N ALA A 91 -14.45 -5.06 12.87
CA ALA A 91 -14.28 -6.38 12.27
C ALA A 91 -13.30 -6.31 11.09
N LEU A 92 -12.30 -7.17 11.09
CA LEU A 92 -11.29 -7.32 10.05
C LEU A 92 -11.44 -8.66 9.33
N LEU A 93 -11.24 -8.66 8.03
CA LEU A 93 -10.98 -9.85 7.22
C LEU A 93 -9.52 -9.81 6.78
N GLY A 94 -8.74 -10.83 7.10
CA GLY A 94 -7.35 -10.82 6.64
C GLY A 94 -6.50 -11.96 7.21
N VAL A 95 -5.20 -11.92 6.95
CA VAL A 95 -4.44 -10.99 6.08
C VAL A 95 -4.72 -11.32 4.62
N LEU A 96 -4.83 -10.31 3.76
CA LEU A 96 -5.22 -10.48 2.36
C LEU A 96 -4.08 -10.07 1.41
N GLY A 97 -4.07 -10.69 0.24
CA GLY A 97 -3.15 -10.39 -0.85
C GLY A 97 -1.73 -10.92 -0.65
N ASN A 98 -0.95 -10.83 -1.73
CA ASN A 98 0.47 -11.14 -1.77
C ASN A 98 1.28 -9.86 -1.55
N GLY A 99 2.29 -9.92 -0.69
CA GLY A 99 3.14 -8.78 -0.37
C GLY A 99 4.21 -8.49 -1.42
N PHE A 100 5.03 -7.49 -1.13
CA PHE A 100 6.20 -7.18 -1.95
C PHE A 100 7.24 -8.32 -1.87
N PRO A 101 7.87 -8.71 -3.00
CA PRO A 101 8.90 -9.75 -3.03
C PRO A 101 10.22 -9.20 -2.46
N LEU A 102 10.44 -9.30 -1.15
CA LEU A 102 11.63 -8.77 -0.47
C LEU A 102 12.93 -9.38 -0.98
N GLU A 103 12.92 -10.70 -1.26
CA GLU A 103 14.09 -11.40 -1.79
C GLU A 103 14.59 -10.85 -3.13
N ALA A 104 13.68 -10.33 -3.96
CA ALA A 104 14.06 -9.69 -5.23
C ALA A 104 14.91 -8.43 -5.03
N GLY A 105 14.77 -7.76 -3.89
CA GLY A 105 15.52 -6.56 -3.53
C GLY A 105 16.79 -6.80 -2.70
N ARG A 106 17.00 -8.03 -2.23
CA ARG A 106 18.14 -8.35 -1.35
C ARG A 106 19.49 -7.98 -2.02
N GLY A 107 20.27 -7.17 -1.34
CA GLY A 107 21.58 -6.72 -1.83
C GLY A 107 21.53 -5.72 -2.99
N LYS A 108 20.35 -5.21 -3.35
CA LYS A 108 20.19 -4.21 -4.40
C LYS A 108 19.88 -2.84 -3.81
N LYS A 109 20.36 -1.78 -4.46
CA LYS A 109 19.90 -0.42 -4.19
C LYS A 109 18.45 -0.30 -4.65
N ALA A 110 17.54 -0.12 -3.69
CA ALA A 110 16.11 -0.06 -3.96
C ALA A 110 15.59 1.39 -4.00
N LEU A 111 14.63 1.67 -4.88
CA LEU A 111 13.83 2.89 -4.87
C LEU A 111 12.39 2.52 -4.47
N LEU A 112 11.96 3.02 -3.33
CA LEU A 112 10.60 2.88 -2.82
C LEU A 112 9.82 4.13 -3.16
N VAL A 113 8.73 4.01 -3.93
CA VAL A 113 7.95 5.16 -4.38
C VAL A 113 6.53 5.08 -3.85
N GLY A 114 6.16 6.03 -3.00
CA GLY A 114 4.79 6.16 -2.48
C GLY A 114 4.11 7.42 -2.99
N GLY A 115 2.89 7.34 -3.50
CA GLY A 115 2.10 8.50 -3.93
C GLY A 115 0.77 8.64 -3.17
N GLY A 116 0.55 9.78 -2.52
CA GLY A 116 -0.68 10.03 -1.75
C GLY A 116 -0.98 8.92 -0.75
N ILE A 117 -2.16 8.28 -0.85
CA ILE A 117 -2.53 7.20 0.08
C ILE A 117 -1.78 5.87 -0.20
N GLY A 118 -0.95 5.80 -1.24
CA GLY A 118 -0.01 4.71 -1.46
C GLY A 118 1.30 4.83 -0.66
N ILE A 119 1.51 5.91 0.09
CA ILE A 119 2.66 6.10 0.98
C ILE A 119 2.66 5.12 2.18
N PRO A 120 1.53 4.89 2.88
CA PRO A 120 1.49 4.01 4.04
C PRO A 120 2.12 2.63 3.86
N PRO A 121 1.82 1.83 2.81
CA PRO A 121 2.42 0.51 2.65
C PRO A 121 3.93 0.54 2.41
N MET A 122 4.51 1.68 2.03
CA MET A 122 5.95 1.82 1.88
C MET A 122 6.68 1.79 3.24
N LEU A 123 6.00 2.10 4.36
CA LEU A 123 6.62 2.09 5.68
C LEU A 123 7.00 0.67 6.12
N GLN A 124 6.07 -0.29 6.05
CA GLN A 124 6.37 -1.67 6.37
C GLN A 124 7.40 -2.27 5.40
N LEU A 125 7.33 -1.91 4.12
CA LEU A 125 8.33 -2.33 3.14
C LEU A 125 9.72 -1.78 3.49
N ALA A 126 9.83 -0.50 3.83
CA ALA A 126 11.10 0.12 4.21
C ALA A 126 11.70 -0.51 5.47
N LYS A 127 10.84 -0.95 6.40
CA LYS A 127 11.21 -1.64 7.65
C LYS A 127 11.72 -3.06 7.40
N GLU A 128 11.08 -3.82 6.50
CA GLU A 128 11.42 -5.23 6.22
C GLU A 128 12.51 -5.41 5.16
N LEU A 129 12.64 -4.47 4.22
CA LEU A 129 13.62 -4.56 3.15
C LEU A 129 15.02 -4.23 3.67
N GLU A 130 15.94 -5.17 3.55
CA GLU A 130 17.35 -4.98 3.90
C GLU A 130 18.12 -4.22 2.80
N GLY A 131 19.19 -3.52 3.19
CA GLY A 131 20.10 -2.86 2.26
C GLY A 131 19.78 -1.38 2.01
N GLU A 132 20.52 -0.80 1.03
CA GLU A 132 20.40 0.61 0.67
C GLU A 132 19.07 0.89 -0.02
N LYS A 133 18.38 1.91 0.46
CA LYS A 133 17.11 2.34 -0.12
C LYS A 133 16.95 3.85 -0.13
N ALA A 134 16.53 4.37 -1.28
CA ALA A 134 16.00 5.71 -1.41
C ALA A 134 14.46 5.63 -1.36
N ILE A 135 13.82 6.56 -0.66
CA ILE A 135 12.37 6.58 -0.46
C ILE A 135 11.84 7.89 -1.07
N LEU A 136 11.02 7.77 -2.10
CA LEU A 136 10.46 8.93 -2.79
C LEU A 136 8.95 9.02 -2.51
N LEU A 137 8.54 10.15 -1.94
CA LEU A 137 7.18 10.40 -1.50
C LEU A 137 6.54 11.52 -2.32
N GLY A 138 5.46 11.19 -3.02
CA GLY A 138 4.67 12.13 -3.80
C GLY A 138 3.43 12.60 -3.04
N TYR A 139 3.29 13.92 -2.87
CA TYR A 139 2.15 14.55 -2.21
C TYR A 139 1.53 15.60 -3.14
N ARG A 140 0.33 16.05 -2.80
CA ARG A 140 -0.29 17.19 -3.47
C ARG A 140 0.32 18.51 -2.99
N ASP A 141 0.55 18.61 -1.69
CA ASP A 141 0.98 19.79 -0.96
C ASP A 141 1.92 19.43 0.21
N ASN A 142 2.16 20.36 1.13
CA ASN A 142 3.07 20.21 2.26
C ASN A 142 2.54 19.34 3.42
N GLN A 143 1.44 18.63 3.27
CA GLN A 143 0.93 17.69 4.26
C GLN A 143 1.74 16.38 4.21
N LEU A 144 2.97 16.40 4.70
CA LEU A 144 3.98 15.34 4.56
C LEU A 144 3.81 14.22 5.60
N PHE A 145 2.61 13.61 5.67
CA PHE A 145 2.35 12.51 6.59
C PHE A 145 3.30 11.33 6.35
N LEU A 146 3.72 10.66 7.43
CA LEU A 146 4.68 9.54 7.45
C LEU A 146 6.09 9.84 6.93
N LYS A 147 6.43 11.05 6.49
CA LYS A 147 7.79 11.39 6.07
C LYS A 147 8.81 11.11 7.18
N LYS A 148 8.50 11.54 8.41
CA LYS A 148 9.38 11.34 9.57
C LYS A 148 9.56 9.86 9.90
N ASP A 149 8.48 9.06 9.85
CA ASP A 149 8.55 7.62 10.09
C ASP A 149 9.44 6.93 9.06
N LEU A 150 9.24 7.23 7.77
CA LEU A 150 10.00 6.65 6.66
C LEU A 150 11.48 7.06 6.68
N SER A 151 11.81 8.29 7.13
CA SER A 151 13.20 8.75 7.23
C SER A 151 14.06 7.96 8.22
N THR A 152 13.45 7.13 9.06
CA THR A 152 14.16 6.20 9.95
C THR A 152 14.79 5.03 9.19
N TYR A 153 14.26 4.71 8.00
CA TYR A 153 14.64 3.50 7.24
C TYR A 153 15.44 3.78 5.97
N GLY A 154 15.58 5.02 5.55
CA GLY A 154 16.33 5.40 4.35
C GLY A 154 16.31 6.89 4.07
N GLU A 155 17.04 7.30 3.03
CA GLU A 155 17.03 8.68 2.57
C GLU A 155 15.69 9.00 1.91
N VAL A 156 15.04 10.09 2.35
CA VAL A 156 13.70 10.46 1.89
C VAL A 156 13.74 11.69 0.99
N PHE A 157 13.25 11.52 -0.23
CA PHE A 157 12.99 12.57 -1.21
C PHE A 157 11.50 12.86 -1.26
N VAL A 158 11.14 14.10 -1.56
CA VAL A 158 9.75 14.56 -1.62
C VAL A 158 9.48 15.26 -2.94
N ALA A 159 8.34 14.95 -3.54
CA ALA A 159 7.75 15.72 -4.63
C ALA A 159 6.39 16.25 -4.19
N THR A 160 6.11 17.53 -4.46
CA THR A 160 4.76 18.12 -4.25
C THR A 160 4.27 18.77 -5.53
N GLU A 161 2.99 18.53 -5.87
CA GLU A 161 2.41 19.08 -7.09
C GLU A 161 2.45 20.61 -7.12
N ASP A 162 2.21 21.25 -5.98
CA ASP A 162 2.22 22.72 -5.82
C ASP A 162 3.62 23.31 -5.61
N GLY A 163 4.64 22.49 -5.33
CA GLY A 163 6.01 22.92 -5.04
C GLY A 163 6.22 23.46 -3.63
N SER A 164 5.30 23.20 -2.71
CA SER A 164 5.40 23.66 -1.31
C SER A 164 6.48 22.95 -0.50
N ALA A 165 6.95 21.78 -0.94
CA ALA A 165 8.06 21.04 -0.33
C ALA A 165 8.76 20.12 -1.34
N GLY A 166 10.09 20.03 -1.25
CA GLY A 166 10.91 19.19 -2.12
C GLY A 166 10.86 19.62 -3.60
N THR A 167 10.93 18.66 -4.51
CA THR A 167 10.82 18.88 -5.94
C THR A 167 9.39 19.30 -6.31
N LYS A 168 9.23 20.38 -7.06
CA LYS A 168 7.96 20.76 -7.63
C LYS A 168 7.58 19.86 -8.80
N GLY A 169 6.41 19.21 -8.72
CA GLY A 169 5.91 18.32 -9.76
C GLY A 169 5.58 16.94 -9.23
N ASN A 170 5.84 15.92 -10.03
CA ASN A 170 5.54 14.53 -9.71
C ASN A 170 6.81 13.73 -9.36
N VAL A 171 6.64 12.45 -9.04
CA VAL A 171 7.76 11.57 -8.66
C VAL A 171 8.79 11.40 -9.78
N MET A 172 8.40 11.46 -11.05
CA MET A 172 9.34 11.36 -12.17
C MET A 172 10.21 12.60 -12.28
N ASP A 173 9.68 13.77 -11.93
CA ASP A 173 10.46 15.01 -11.85
C ASP A 173 11.51 14.92 -10.75
N ALA A 174 11.12 14.39 -9.56
CA ALA A 174 12.03 14.20 -8.45
C ALA A 174 13.12 13.15 -8.75
N ILE A 175 12.81 12.06 -9.45
CA ILE A 175 13.81 11.07 -9.89
C ILE A 175 14.87 11.75 -10.76
N ARG A 176 14.46 12.58 -11.71
CA ARG A 176 15.38 13.30 -12.63
C ARG A 176 16.19 14.36 -11.91
N GLU A 177 15.53 15.20 -11.12
CA GLU A 177 16.17 16.33 -10.43
C GLU A 177 17.22 15.87 -9.41
N ASN A 178 16.93 14.80 -8.67
CA ASN A 178 17.83 14.28 -7.65
C ASN A 178 18.76 13.16 -8.16
N GLY A 179 18.72 12.82 -9.44
CA GLY A 179 19.56 11.78 -10.02
C GLY A 179 19.38 10.41 -9.36
N LEU A 180 18.12 10.04 -9.00
CA LEU A 180 17.86 8.83 -8.23
C LEU A 180 18.09 7.59 -9.09
N GLU A 181 19.08 6.79 -8.70
CA GLU A 181 19.39 5.52 -9.35
C GLU A 181 18.97 4.34 -8.47
N ALA A 182 18.46 3.30 -9.11
CA ALA A 182 18.05 2.08 -8.43
C ALA A 182 18.35 0.83 -9.28
N LYS A 183 18.42 -0.32 -8.62
CA LYS A 183 18.50 -1.65 -9.24
C LYS A 183 17.18 -2.43 -9.12
N ILE A 184 16.23 -1.89 -8.38
CA ILE A 184 14.87 -2.38 -8.23
C ILE A 184 13.97 -1.24 -7.78
N ILE A 185 12.72 -1.22 -8.27
CA ILE A 185 11.71 -0.23 -7.90
C ILE A 185 10.51 -0.95 -7.26
N TYR A 186 10.04 -0.40 -6.14
CA TYR A 186 8.79 -0.79 -5.50
C TYR A 186 7.88 0.44 -5.42
N ALA A 187 6.64 0.32 -5.86
CA ALA A 187 5.75 1.48 -5.93
C ALA A 187 4.31 1.17 -5.49
N CYS A 188 3.69 2.14 -4.83
CA CYS A 188 2.26 2.17 -4.53
C CYS A 188 1.72 3.59 -4.65
N GLY A 189 0.59 3.77 -5.34
CA GLY A 189 -0.01 5.09 -5.53
C GLY A 189 -0.94 5.17 -6.74
N PRO A 190 -1.24 6.40 -7.20
CA PRO A 190 -2.18 6.60 -8.31
C PRO A 190 -1.72 5.92 -9.60
N LEU A 191 -2.68 5.40 -10.36
CA LEU A 191 -2.43 4.67 -11.61
C LEU A 191 -1.53 5.44 -12.62
N PRO A 192 -1.67 6.78 -12.84
CA PRO A 192 -0.75 7.51 -13.70
C PRO A 192 0.70 7.45 -13.23
N MET A 193 0.94 7.50 -11.90
CA MET A 193 2.28 7.35 -11.32
C MET A 193 2.85 5.94 -11.59
N LEU A 194 2.03 4.92 -11.37
CA LEU A 194 2.44 3.52 -11.59
C LEU A 194 2.76 3.24 -13.06
N ARG A 195 1.98 3.80 -13.99
CA ARG A 195 2.26 3.73 -15.44
C ARG A 195 3.60 4.39 -15.81
N ALA A 196 3.87 5.57 -15.25
CA ALA A 196 5.13 6.27 -15.51
C ALA A 196 6.34 5.48 -14.97
N LEU A 197 6.24 4.92 -13.76
CA LEU A 197 7.29 4.10 -13.16
C LEU A 197 7.48 2.76 -13.90
N LYS A 198 6.39 2.12 -14.37
CA LYS A 198 6.46 0.94 -15.24
C LYS A 198 7.24 1.24 -16.52
N ALA A 199 6.90 2.34 -17.21
CA ALA A 199 7.60 2.74 -18.44
C ALA A 199 9.07 3.06 -18.17
N TYR A 200 9.36 3.77 -17.09
CA TYR A 200 10.73 4.10 -16.67
C TYR A 200 11.55 2.83 -16.35
N GLY A 201 10.98 1.91 -15.58
CA GLY A 201 11.63 0.64 -15.25
C GLY A 201 11.94 -0.19 -16.50
N ALA A 202 10.98 -0.29 -17.42
CA ALA A 202 11.16 -1.00 -18.69
C ALA A 202 12.26 -0.35 -19.58
N GLU A 203 12.26 0.99 -19.69
CA GLU A 203 13.30 1.74 -20.44
C GLU A 203 14.71 1.48 -19.86
N LYS A 204 14.82 1.46 -18.55
CA LYS A 204 16.11 1.34 -17.85
C LYS A 204 16.51 -0.12 -17.57
N GLY A 205 15.65 -1.10 -17.87
CA GLY A 205 15.88 -2.50 -17.53
C GLY A 205 15.89 -2.75 -16.02
N ILE A 206 15.09 -1.98 -15.25
CA ILE A 206 15.02 -2.07 -13.79
C ILE A 206 13.76 -2.85 -13.39
N PRO A 207 13.89 -4.01 -12.71
CA PRO A 207 12.73 -4.73 -12.17
C PRO A 207 11.85 -3.79 -11.32
N THR A 208 10.56 -3.73 -11.66
CA THR A 208 9.62 -2.81 -11.04
C THR A 208 8.41 -3.57 -10.52
N TYR A 209 8.14 -3.46 -9.23
CA TYR A 209 6.97 -4.06 -8.57
C TYR A 209 6.01 -2.95 -8.15
N ILE A 210 4.74 -3.12 -8.53
CA ILE A 210 3.69 -2.14 -8.29
C ILE A 210 2.55 -2.76 -7.50
N SER A 211 2.02 -2.01 -6.54
CA SER A 211 0.81 -2.37 -5.81
C SER A 211 -0.39 -1.70 -6.45
N LEU A 212 -1.35 -2.50 -6.94
CA LEU A 212 -2.57 -2.03 -7.58
C LEU A 212 -3.72 -1.96 -6.58
N GLU A 213 -4.60 -0.99 -6.78
CA GLU A 213 -5.83 -0.79 -6.02
C GLU A 213 -7.04 -0.97 -6.93
N GLU A 214 -8.05 -1.67 -6.41
CA GLU A 214 -9.36 -1.80 -7.05
C GLU A 214 -10.48 -1.88 -6.00
N ARG A 215 -11.70 -1.60 -6.45
CA ARG A 215 -12.89 -1.80 -5.63
C ARG A 215 -13.06 -3.28 -5.34
N MET A 216 -13.24 -3.64 -4.08
CA MET A 216 -13.37 -5.02 -3.64
C MET A 216 -14.74 -5.27 -3.01
N ALA A 217 -15.31 -6.44 -3.32
CA ALA A 217 -16.48 -6.94 -2.63
C ALA A 217 -16.12 -8.05 -1.64
N CYS A 218 -15.59 -9.20 -2.11
CA CYS A 218 -15.33 -10.34 -1.22
C CYS A 218 -13.92 -10.32 -0.57
N GLY A 219 -12.91 -9.77 -1.21
CA GLY A 219 -11.51 -9.80 -0.77
C GLY A 219 -10.84 -11.18 -0.77
N VAL A 220 -11.54 -12.23 -1.22
CA VAL A 220 -11.09 -13.64 -1.12
C VAL A 220 -11.05 -14.37 -2.46
N GLY A 221 -11.17 -13.63 -3.58
CA GLY A 221 -11.05 -14.19 -4.92
C GLY A 221 -12.32 -14.82 -5.52
N ALA A 222 -13.46 -14.78 -4.82
CA ALA A 222 -14.67 -15.46 -5.25
C ALA A 222 -15.53 -14.66 -6.23
N CYS A 223 -15.61 -13.32 -6.09
CA CYS A 223 -16.60 -12.49 -6.82
C CYS A 223 -16.09 -11.93 -8.14
N LEU A 224 -14.78 -12.01 -8.43
CA LEU A 224 -14.12 -11.44 -9.62
C LEU A 224 -14.34 -9.92 -9.80
N GLY A 225 -14.67 -9.20 -8.71
CA GLY A 225 -14.93 -7.75 -8.76
C GLY A 225 -13.67 -6.87 -8.83
N CYS A 226 -12.50 -7.43 -8.47
CA CYS A 226 -11.23 -6.70 -8.40
C CYS A 226 -10.19 -7.22 -9.40
N VAL A 227 -10.60 -7.49 -10.63
CA VAL A 227 -9.69 -8.01 -11.67
C VAL A 227 -8.94 -6.89 -12.37
N CYS A 228 -7.64 -7.11 -12.63
CA CYS A 228 -6.84 -6.31 -13.54
C CYS A 228 -6.44 -7.14 -14.76
N LYS A 229 -6.12 -6.47 -15.87
CA LYS A 229 -5.63 -7.15 -17.08
C LYS A 229 -4.17 -7.58 -16.89
N THR A 230 -3.85 -8.77 -17.42
CA THR A 230 -2.49 -9.30 -17.47
C THR A 230 -2.04 -9.50 -18.91
N ARG A 231 -0.74 -9.54 -19.16
CA ARG A 231 -0.18 -9.85 -20.48
C ARG A 231 -0.40 -11.30 -20.86
N GLU A 232 -0.22 -12.21 -19.91
CA GLU A 232 -0.38 -13.65 -20.13
C GLU A 232 -1.74 -14.14 -19.64
N LYS A 233 -2.21 -15.24 -20.21
CA LYS A 233 -3.40 -15.94 -19.75
C LYS A 233 -3.09 -16.68 -18.45
N ASP A 234 -4.02 -16.62 -17.51
CA ASP A 234 -3.92 -17.43 -16.32
C ASP A 234 -4.09 -18.94 -16.66
N HIS A 235 -3.55 -19.81 -15.80
CA HIS A 235 -3.62 -21.27 -15.99
C HIS A 235 -4.97 -21.87 -15.57
N HIS A 236 -5.89 -21.08 -14.98
CA HIS A 236 -7.16 -21.57 -14.46
C HIS A 236 -8.34 -21.26 -15.37
N SER A 237 -8.50 -19.98 -15.75
CA SER A 237 -9.64 -19.52 -16.53
C SER A 237 -9.31 -19.28 -18.00
N TYR A 238 -8.03 -19.37 -18.38
CA TYR A 238 -7.51 -19.08 -19.72
C TYR A 238 -7.85 -17.65 -20.22
N VAL A 239 -8.02 -16.72 -19.27
CA VAL A 239 -8.21 -15.29 -19.56
C VAL A 239 -7.04 -14.45 -19.09
N ASN A 240 -6.84 -13.29 -19.70
CA ASN A 240 -5.78 -12.34 -19.35
C ASN A 240 -6.22 -11.44 -18.19
N ASN A 241 -6.46 -12.06 -17.01
CA ASN A 241 -6.91 -11.36 -15.81
C ASN A 241 -6.25 -11.92 -14.55
N ALA A 242 -5.95 -11.04 -13.60
CA ALA A 242 -5.56 -11.40 -12.24
C ALA A 242 -6.48 -10.72 -11.22
N ARG A 243 -6.73 -11.38 -10.11
CA ARG A 243 -7.55 -10.86 -9.01
C ARG A 243 -6.65 -10.11 -8.02
N ILE A 244 -6.82 -8.82 -7.89
CA ILE A 244 -5.98 -8.00 -7.00
C ILE A 244 -6.02 -8.51 -5.56
N CYS A 245 -7.15 -9.03 -5.09
CA CYS A 245 -7.30 -9.50 -3.72
C CYS A 245 -6.59 -10.83 -3.41
N THR A 246 -6.23 -11.64 -4.39
CA THR A 246 -5.62 -12.97 -4.19
C THR A 246 -4.34 -13.19 -4.98
N ASP A 247 -4.27 -12.66 -6.20
CA ASP A 247 -3.12 -12.81 -7.08
C ASP A 247 -2.15 -11.62 -6.93
N GLY A 248 -2.69 -10.44 -6.56
CA GLY A 248 -2.00 -9.23 -6.12
C GLY A 248 -2.16 -8.97 -4.61
N PRO A 249 -2.10 -7.71 -4.15
CA PRO A 249 -2.11 -6.47 -4.92
C PRO A 249 -0.79 -6.14 -5.61
N VAL A 250 0.31 -6.77 -5.21
CA VAL A 250 1.63 -6.50 -5.76
C VAL A 250 1.89 -7.41 -6.96
N PHE A 251 2.29 -6.78 -8.06
CA PHE A 251 2.64 -7.45 -9.31
C PHE A 251 3.99 -6.95 -9.83
N ASN A 252 4.70 -7.79 -10.59
CA ASN A 252 5.71 -7.26 -11.49
C ASN A 252 5.00 -6.35 -12.52
N ALA A 253 5.50 -5.16 -12.71
CA ALA A 253 4.88 -4.19 -13.61
C ALA A 253 4.80 -4.66 -15.07
N GLU A 254 5.69 -5.58 -15.48
CA GLU A 254 5.68 -6.17 -16.81
C GLU A 254 4.50 -7.13 -17.02
N ASP A 255 4.01 -7.77 -15.96
CA ASP A 255 2.96 -8.80 -16.06
C ASP A 255 1.55 -8.22 -16.21
N VAL A 256 1.35 -6.95 -15.84
CA VAL A 256 0.03 -6.29 -15.85
C VAL A 256 -0.09 -5.23 -16.94
N ASP A 257 -1.29 -5.12 -17.50
CA ASP A 257 -1.63 -4.09 -18.48
C ASP A 257 -2.43 -2.99 -17.79
N ILE A 258 -1.76 -1.87 -17.49
CA ILE A 258 -2.30 -0.74 -16.74
C ILE A 258 -2.14 0.57 -17.51
#